data_d10fd9e787cdd7f5fe26cac2d6a3fe69
#
_entry.id   d10fd9e787cdd7f5fe26cac2d6a3fe69
#
_cell.length_a   1.000
_cell.length_b   1.000
_cell.length_c   1.000
_cell.angle_alpha   90.00
_cell.angle_beta   90.00
_cell.angle_gamma   90.00
#
_symmetry.space_group_name_H-M   'P 1'
#
loop_
_entity.id
_entity.type
_entity.pdbx_description
1 polymer ?
#
loop_
_entity_poly.entity_id
_entity_poly.type
_entity_poly.pdbx_seq_one_letter_code
_entity_poly.pdbx_strand_id
1 'polypeptide(L)'
;DMAKEKISPGMQQYLDIKKNYPDAFLLFRMGDFYELFYDDAVKAAQILEISLTSRNKNADNPIPMAGVPYHSAQAYIDVLVEMGYKVAIAEQMEDPKQAVGVVKREVVQVITPGTVVDSSKPDNANNFLVAIDKVESRFGLAYMDVSTGEFFATELDDFSSVCSEIQNLKAREVVVGYDLPEADEQVLVKQLNLLLSKETEVYDDVHLIDTSLTDLESSVAGKLLQYVHRTQMRELSHLQ
;
A
#
# COMPACT_ATOMS: atom_id res chain seq x y z
N ASP A 1 -6.27 -40.24 7.83
CA ASP A 1 -6.37 -39.38 6.64
C ASP A 1 -7.43 -38.29 6.84
N MET A 2 -7.01 -37.21 7.43
CA MET A 2 -7.89 -36.04 7.47
C MET A 2 -7.96 -35.46 6.06
N ALA A 3 -9.12 -35.66 5.42
CA ALA A 3 -9.38 -34.99 4.17
C ALA A 3 -9.24 -33.49 4.41
N LYS A 4 -8.31 -32.85 3.72
CA LYS A 4 -8.20 -31.40 3.75
C LYS A 4 -9.53 -30.83 3.26
N GLU A 5 -10.17 -29.98 4.08
CA GLU A 5 -11.35 -29.25 3.63
C GLU A 5 -11.02 -28.55 2.33
N LYS A 6 -11.82 -28.78 1.32
CA LYS A 6 -11.65 -28.08 0.05
C LYS A 6 -11.98 -26.62 0.23
N ILE A 7 -11.00 -25.78 0.02
CA ILE A 7 -11.20 -24.34 -0.06
C ILE A 7 -12.00 -24.05 -1.32
N SER A 8 -13.05 -23.23 -1.22
CA SER A 8 -13.84 -22.85 -2.39
C SER A 8 -12.97 -22.10 -3.40
N PRO A 9 -13.34 -22.15 -4.71
CA PRO A 9 -12.58 -21.41 -5.73
C PRO A 9 -12.45 -19.92 -5.43
N GLY A 10 -13.49 -19.29 -4.88
CA GLY A 10 -13.43 -17.87 -4.48
C GLY A 10 -12.42 -17.61 -3.38
N MET A 11 -12.37 -18.47 -2.37
CA MET A 11 -11.39 -18.33 -1.29
C MET A 11 -9.97 -18.63 -1.76
N GLN A 12 -9.82 -19.56 -2.69
CA GLN A 12 -8.50 -19.80 -3.27
C GLN A 12 -8.02 -18.58 -4.05
N GLN A 13 -8.90 -17.92 -4.79
CA GLN A 13 -8.57 -16.66 -5.48
C GLN A 13 -8.14 -15.58 -4.48
N TYR A 14 -8.87 -15.45 -3.36
CA TYR A 14 -8.51 -14.50 -2.30
C TYR A 14 -7.10 -14.79 -1.78
N LEU A 15 -6.82 -16.02 -1.43
CA LEU A 15 -5.52 -16.42 -0.88
C LEU A 15 -4.38 -16.17 -1.87
N ASP A 16 -4.61 -16.47 -3.15
CA ASP A 16 -3.62 -16.26 -4.20
C ASP A 16 -3.29 -14.77 -4.38
N ILE A 17 -4.30 -13.92 -4.32
CA ILE A 17 -4.10 -12.46 -4.38
C ILE A 17 -3.41 -11.96 -3.11
N LYS A 18 -3.86 -12.41 -1.94
CA LYS A 18 -3.31 -11.98 -0.64
C LYS A 18 -1.81 -12.26 -0.52
N LYS A 19 -1.32 -13.33 -1.11
CA LYS A 19 0.12 -13.65 -1.11
C LYS A 19 1.00 -12.52 -1.66
N ASN A 20 0.48 -11.76 -2.60
CA ASN A 20 1.20 -10.64 -3.22
C ASN A 20 1.07 -9.34 -2.42
N TYR A 21 0.16 -9.28 -1.45
CA TYR A 21 -0.11 -8.09 -0.64
C TYR A 21 -0.22 -8.46 0.84
N PRO A 22 0.79 -9.15 1.40
CA PRO A 22 0.67 -9.68 2.78
C PRO A 22 0.63 -8.58 3.84
N ASP A 23 1.15 -7.41 3.54
CA ASP A 23 1.25 -6.25 4.45
C ASP A 23 0.11 -5.24 4.28
N ALA A 24 -0.89 -5.55 3.45
CA ALA A 24 -2.04 -4.68 3.22
C ALA A 24 -3.33 -5.38 3.63
N PHE A 25 -4.30 -4.61 4.11
CA PHE A 25 -5.68 -5.10 4.20
C PHE A 25 -6.21 -5.29 2.79
N LEU A 26 -6.65 -6.49 2.46
CA LEU A 26 -7.19 -6.80 1.13
C LEU A 26 -8.71 -6.67 1.15
N LEU A 27 -9.24 -5.64 0.48
CA LEU A 27 -10.65 -5.47 0.25
C LEU A 27 -11.03 -6.19 -1.05
N PHE A 28 -11.77 -7.27 -0.90
CA PHE A 28 -12.10 -8.20 -1.97
C PHE A 28 -13.54 -7.99 -2.42
N ARG A 29 -13.74 -7.45 -3.62
CA ARG A 29 -15.08 -7.12 -4.12
C ARG A 29 -15.92 -8.36 -4.31
N MET A 30 -17.10 -8.38 -3.66
CA MET A 30 -18.10 -9.44 -3.82
C MET A 30 -19.47 -8.77 -3.92
N GLY A 31 -20.00 -8.63 -5.13
CA GLY A 31 -21.27 -7.95 -5.35
C GLY A 31 -21.20 -6.49 -4.91
N ASP A 32 -22.06 -6.09 -4.00
CA ASP A 32 -22.15 -4.71 -3.51
C ASP A 32 -21.27 -4.45 -2.29
N PHE A 33 -20.42 -5.41 -1.91
CA PHE A 33 -19.56 -5.31 -0.74
C PHE A 33 -18.09 -5.47 -1.11
N TYR A 34 -17.23 -4.89 -0.25
CA TYR A 34 -15.85 -5.32 -0.12
C TYR A 34 -15.76 -6.20 1.12
N GLU A 35 -15.28 -7.41 0.95
CA GLU A 35 -15.14 -8.37 2.04
C GLU A 35 -13.68 -8.51 2.43
N LEU A 36 -13.45 -8.69 3.73
CA LEU A 36 -12.15 -9.06 4.28
C LEU A 36 -12.29 -10.46 4.88
N PHE A 37 -11.20 -11.22 4.85
CA PHE A 37 -11.22 -12.60 5.34
C PHE A 37 -10.02 -12.88 6.24
N TYR A 38 -10.12 -13.93 7.05
CA TYR A 38 -9.06 -14.42 7.96
C TYR A 38 -8.57 -13.30 8.89
N ASP A 39 -7.28 -13.15 9.07
CA ASP A 39 -6.70 -12.17 9.99
C ASP A 39 -7.06 -10.74 9.64
N ASP A 40 -7.18 -10.42 8.36
CA ASP A 40 -7.61 -9.08 7.92
C ASP A 40 -9.02 -8.78 8.44
N ALA A 41 -9.92 -9.76 8.39
CA ALA A 41 -11.29 -9.60 8.89
C ALA A 41 -11.30 -9.36 10.41
N VAL A 42 -10.52 -10.13 11.16
CA VAL A 42 -10.47 -10.01 12.62
C VAL A 42 -9.94 -8.63 13.03
N LYS A 43 -8.85 -8.21 12.41
CA LYS A 43 -8.23 -6.91 12.71
C LYS A 43 -9.11 -5.74 12.27
N ALA A 44 -9.63 -5.79 11.05
CA ALA A 44 -10.46 -4.72 10.51
C ALA A 44 -11.76 -4.56 11.29
N ALA A 45 -12.38 -5.67 11.69
CA ALA A 45 -13.61 -5.62 12.48
C ALA A 45 -13.40 -4.87 13.79
N GLN A 46 -12.26 -5.09 14.44
CA GLN A 46 -11.89 -4.41 15.68
C GLN A 46 -11.61 -2.93 15.45
N ILE A 47 -10.80 -2.61 14.45
CA ILE A 47 -10.38 -1.22 14.15
C ILE A 47 -11.57 -0.39 13.68
N LEU A 48 -12.38 -0.95 12.78
CA LEU A 48 -13.47 -0.23 12.13
C LEU A 48 -14.78 -0.33 12.90
N GLU A 49 -14.82 -1.12 13.98
CA GLU A 49 -16.03 -1.36 14.76
C GLU A 49 -17.20 -1.90 13.92
N ILE A 50 -16.87 -2.81 13.01
CA ILE A 50 -17.84 -3.51 12.16
C ILE A 50 -18.01 -4.95 12.63
N SER A 51 -19.09 -5.59 12.21
CA SER A 51 -19.42 -6.94 12.63
C SER A 51 -18.45 -7.96 12.03
N LEU A 52 -17.90 -8.82 12.88
CA LEU A 52 -17.15 -10.00 12.48
C LEU A 52 -18.13 -11.15 12.35
N THR A 53 -18.22 -11.74 11.17
CA THR A 53 -19.06 -12.89 10.88
C THR A 53 -18.21 -14.06 10.41
N SER A 54 -18.84 -15.09 9.90
CA SER A 54 -18.10 -16.25 9.37
C SER A 54 -18.70 -16.66 8.04
N ARG A 55 -17.83 -16.96 7.09
CA ARG A 55 -18.21 -17.70 5.89
C ARG A 55 -18.24 -19.19 6.29
N ASN A 56 -19.23 -19.93 5.82
CA ASN A 56 -19.41 -21.35 6.15
C ASN A 56 -19.60 -21.58 7.65
N LYS A 57 -20.63 -20.93 8.23
CA LYS A 57 -20.91 -20.98 9.68
C LYS A 57 -21.07 -22.39 10.25
N ASN A 58 -21.51 -23.32 9.42
CA ASN A 58 -21.77 -24.71 9.84
C ASN A 58 -20.58 -25.64 9.55
N ALA A 59 -19.46 -25.12 9.04
CA ALA A 59 -18.26 -25.91 8.82
C ALA A 59 -17.45 -26.04 10.11
N ASP A 60 -16.58 -27.06 10.19
CA ASP A 60 -15.73 -27.27 11.34
C ASP A 60 -14.73 -26.10 11.54
N ASN A 61 -14.30 -25.48 10.44
CA ASN A 61 -13.41 -24.31 10.47
C ASN A 61 -14.03 -23.15 9.70
N PRO A 62 -14.95 -22.41 10.33
CA PRO A 62 -15.55 -21.25 9.66
C PRO A 62 -14.49 -20.17 9.41
N ILE A 63 -14.59 -19.51 8.25
CA ILE A 63 -13.64 -18.49 7.85
C ILE A 63 -14.11 -17.14 8.39
N PRO A 64 -13.31 -16.44 9.20
CA PRO A 64 -13.66 -15.09 9.66
C PRO A 64 -13.90 -14.17 8.46
N MET A 65 -14.94 -13.38 8.52
CA MET A 65 -15.34 -12.47 7.44
C MET A 65 -15.89 -11.17 8.02
N ALA A 66 -15.55 -10.06 7.40
CA ALA A 66 -16.09 -8.75 7.71
C ALA A 66 -16.25 -7.98 6.41
N GLY A 67 -17.36 -7.29 6.23
CA GLY A 67 -17.65 -6.59 4.99
C GLY A 67 -18.11 -5.17 5.19
N VAL A 68 -17.81 -4.34 4.21
CA VAL A 68 -18.28 -2.95 4.14
C VAL A 68 -18.98 -2.75 2.80
N PRO A 69 -20.10 -2.01 2.79
CA PRO A 69 -20.78 -1.72 1.54
C PRO A 69 -19.86 -0.96 0.58
N TYR A 70 -19.92 -1.32 -0.68
CA TYR A 70 -19.11 -0.69 -1.73
C TYR A 70 -19.26 0.85 -1.73
N HIS A 71 -20.48 1.34 -1.59
CA HIS A 71 -20.76 2.79 -1.66
C HIS A 71 -20.22 3.58 -0.47
N SER A 72 -19.96 2.94 0.66
CA SER A 72 -19.47 3.61 1.88
C SER A 72 -18.05 3.18 2.24
N ALA A 73 -17.38 2.45 1.38
CA ALA A 73 -16.05 1.89 1.67
C ALA A 73 -15.00 2.98 1.90
N GLN A 74 -15.09 4.13 1.24
CA GLN A 74 -14.06 5.17 1.32
C GLN A 74 -13.82 5.64 2.76
N ALA A 75 -14.87 5.82 3.54
CA ALA A 75 -14.73 6.25 4.94
C ALA A 75 -13.94 5.21 5.76
N TYR A 76 -14.17 3.93 5.52
CA TYR A 76 -13.45 2.86 6.20
C TYR A 76 -12.00 2.76 5.75
N ILE A 77 -11.76 2.92 4.45
CA ILE A 77 -10.40 2.96 3.90
C ILE A 77 -9.61 4.11 4.54
N ASP A 78 -10.22 5.29 4.64
CA ASP A 78 -9.58 6.46 5.24
C ASP A 78 -9.16 6.21 6.68
N VAL A 79 -9.99 5.52 7.48
CA VAL A 79 -9.64 5.16 8.86
C VAL A 79 -8.42 4.26 8.90
N LEU A 80 -8.39 3.21 8.07
CA LEU A 80 -7.27 2.27 8.05
C LEU A 80 -5.97 2.97 7.64
N VAL A 81 -6.02 3.79 6.61
CA VAL A 81 -4.85 4.52 6.10
C VAL A 81 -4.37 5.57 7.10
N GLU A 82 -5.29 6.28 7.75
CA GLU A 82 -4.97 7.25 8.80
C GLU A 82 -4.25 6.60 9.96
N MET A 83 -4.57 5.35 10.27
CA MET A 83 -3.91 4.58 11.31
C MET A 83 -2.56 3.99 10.88
N GLY A 84 -2.13 4.24 9.65
CA GLY A 84 -0.82 3.80 9.16
C GLY A 84 -0.84 2.50 8.37
N TYR A 85 -2.01 1.98 8.00
CA TYR A 85 -2.13 0.72 7.26
C TYR A 85 -2.23 0.95 5.76
N LYS A 86 -1.81 -0.04 4.99
CA LYS A 86 -2.04 -0.11 3.54
C LYS A 86 -3.35 -0.84 3.27
N VAL A 87 -4.03 -0.45 2.20
CA VAL A 87 -5.26 -1.09 1.75
C VAL A 87 -5.13 -1.42 0.26
N ALA A 88 -5.26 -2.71 -0.08
CA ALA A 88 -5.29 -3.18 -1.46
C ALA A 88 -6.74 -3.41 -1.88
N ILE A 89 -7.11 -2.89 -3.04
CA ILE A 89 -8.47 -3.00 -3.57
C ILE A 89 -8.47 -4.01 -4.71
N ALA A 90 -9.16 -5.13 -4.53
CA ALA A 90 -9.36 -6.14 -5.57
C ALA A 90 -10.77 -6.00 -6.14
N GLU A 91 -10.84 -5.61 -7.41
CA GLU A 91 -12.10 -5.41 -8.12
C GLU A 91 -12.46 -6.58 -9.00
N GLN A 92 -13.75 -6.76 -9.26
CA GLN A 92 -14.27 -7.69 -10.26
C GLN A 92 -13.95 -7.11 -11.65
N MET A 93 -13.28 -7.92 -12.47
CA MET A 93 -12.79 -7.49 -13.79
C MET A 93 -13.73 -7.91 -14.92
N GLU A 94 -14.86 -8.53 -14.59
CA GLU A 94 -15.87 -8.96 -15.55
C GLU A 94 -17.25 -8.90 -14.90
N ASP A 95 -18.31 -8.92 -15.73
CA ASP A 95 -19.67 -8.97 -15.22
C ASP A 95 -19.91 -10.34 -14.55
N PRO A 96 -20.29 -10.38 -13.27
CA PRO A 96 -20.59 -11.64 -12.59
C PRO A 96 -21.64 -12.50 -13.30
N LYS A 97 -22.58 -11.87 -14.01
CA LYS A 97 -23.64 -12.58 -14.75
C LYS A 97 -23.11 -13.31 -15.98
N GLN A 98 -21.96 -12.89 -16.52
CA GLN A 98 -21.35 -13.47 -17.72
C GLN A 98 -20.13 -14.33 -17.39
N ALA A 99 -19.71 -14.36 -16.13
CA ALA A 99 -18.54 -15.11 -15.72
C ALA A 99 -18.77 -16.62 -15.83
N VAL A 100 -17.77 -17.32 -16.34
CA VAL A 100 -17.71 -18.78 -16.34
C VAL A 100 -16.89 -19.17 -15.09
N GLY A 101 -17.54 -19.77 -14.10
CA GLY A 101 -16.90 -20.08 -12.83
C GLY A 101 -16.76 -18.86 -11.92
N VAL A 102 -15.63 -18.75 -11.23
CA VAL A 102 -15.36 -17.64 -10.32
C VAL A 102 -15.12 -16.35 -11.09
N VAL A 103 -15.75 -15.26 -10.64
CA VAL A 103 -15.52 -13.93 -11.21
C VAL A 103 -14.05 -13.57 -11.07
N LYS A 104 -13.44 -13.16 -12.16
CA LYS A 104 -12.03 -12.73 -12.16
C LYS A 104 -11.88 -11.43 -11.38
N ARG A 105 -10.89 -11.39 -10.49
CA ARG A 105 -10.54 -10.21 -9.71
C ARG A 105 -9.07 -9.88 -9.83
N GLU A 106 -8.76 -8.60 -9.78
CA GLU A 106 -7.39 -8.11 -9.75
C GLU A 106 -7.29 -6.94 -8.79
N VAL A 107 -6.11 -6.76 -8.20
CA VAL A 107 -5.83 -5.55 -7.43
C VAL A 107 -5.63 -4.39 -8.41
N VAL A 108 -6.49 -3.38 -8.27
CA VAL A 108 -6.48 -2.20 -9.14
C VAL A 108 -5.78 -1.01 -8.50
N GLN A 109 -5.66 -1.02 -7.17
CA GLN A 109 -5.03 0.08 -6.44
C GLN A 109 -4.55 -0.41 -5.07
N VAL A 110 -3.43 0.15 -4.62
CA VAL A 110 -2.98 0.03 -3.23
C VAL A 110 -2.93 1.43 -2.66
N ILE A 111 -3.71 1.67 -1.62
CA ILE A 111 -3.78 2.97 -0.94
C ILE A 111 -2.87 2.91 0.28
N THR A 112 -1.96 3.87 0.41
CA THR A 112 -0.98 3.92 1.50
C THR A 112 -0.98 5.30 2.15
N PRO A 113 -0.46 5.43 3.38
CA PRO A 113 -0.39 6.73 4.05
C PRO A 113 0.31 7.82 3.26
N GLY A 114 1.37 7.47 2.51
CA GLY A 114 2.13 8.44 1.71
C GLY A 114 1.58 8.70 0.32
N THR A 115 0.67 7.84 -0.18
CA THR A 115 0.09 8.01 -1.52
C THR A 115 -1.37 8.48 -1.49
N VAL A 116 -1.99 8.51 -0.32
CA VAL A 116 -3.39 8.92 -0.20
C VAL A 116 -3.56 10.40 -0.56
N VAL A 117 -4.61 10.68 -1.33
CA VAL A 117 -5.03 12.05 -1.65
C VAL A 117 -6.27 12.33 -0.82
N ASP A 118 -6.14 13.23 0.16
CA ASP A 118 -7.22 13.60 1.06
C ASP A 118 -7.74 14.99 0.70
N SER A 119 -8.88 15.04 0.03
CA SER A 119 -9.52 16.27 -0.39
C SER A 119 -10.11 17.07 0.78
N SER A 120 -10.21 16.50 1.97
CA SER A 120 -10.72 17.18 3.16
C SER A 120 -9.66 18.05 3.84
N LYS A 121 -8.38 17.85 3.53
CA LYS A 121 -7.30 18.65 4.10
C LYS A 121 -7.18 20.01 3.42
N PRO A 122 -6.70 21.04 4.15
CA PRO A 122 -6.46 22.35 3.54
C PRO A 122 -5.54 22.25 2.32
N ASP A 123 -5.80 23.06 1.31
CA ASP A 123 -5.05 23.05 0.04
C ASP A 123 -3.55 23.30 0.20
N ASN A 124 -3.12 23.89 1.32
CA ASN A 124 -1.71 24.16 1.60
C ASN A 124 -1.04 23.07 2.45
N ALA A 125 -1.75 22.01 2.79
CA ALA A 125 -1.18 20.91 3.55
C ALA A 125 -0.63 19.86 2.60
N ASN A 126 0.69 19.73 2.55
CA ASN A 126 1.36 18.68 1.79
C ASN A 126 1.28 17.34 2.52
N ASN A 127 1.23 16.27 1.74
CA ASN A 127 1.46 14.91 2.22
C ASN A 127 2.60 14.32 1.40
N PHE A 128 3.80 14.31 2.01
CA PHE A 128 5.01 13.87 1.32
C PHE A 128 5.26 12.39 1.53
N LEU A 129 5.47 11.67 0.43
CA LEU A 129 6.01 10.33 0.41
C LEU A 129 7.53 10.45 0.25
N VAL A 130 8.28 9.81 1.12
CA VAL A 130 9.75 9.87 1.12
C VAL A 130 10.33 8.54 0.70
N ALA A 131 11.39 8.57 -0.12
CA ALA A 131 12.21 7.40 -0.42
C ALA A 131 13.65 7.68 0.03
N ILE A 132 14.31 6.63 0.50
CA ILE A 132 15.73 6.69 0.89
C ILE A 132 16.51 5.60 0.19
N ASP A 133 17.74 5.91 -0.18
CA ASP A 133 18.67 4.98 -0.80
C ASP A 133 20.07 5.19 -0.20
N LYS A 134 20.97 4.27 -0.44
CA LYS A 134 22.32 4.37 0.10
C LYS A 134 23.32 3.75 -0.86
N VAL A 135 24.41 4.46 -1.10
CA VAL A 135 25.59 3.94 -1.81
C VAL A 135 26.80 4.28 -0.96
N GLU A 136 27.51 3.25 -0.51
CA GLU A 136 28.65 3.38 0.42
C GLU A 136 28.22 4.13 1.69
N SER A 137 28.77 5.30 1.96
CA SER A 137 28.46 6.12 3.13
C SER A 137 27.46 7.26 2.82
N ARG A 138 27.08 7.44 1.55
CA ARG A 138 26.18 8.52 1.13
C ARG A 138 24.73 8.03 1.07
N PHE A 139 23.83 8.91 1.47
CA PHE A 139 22.38 8.64 1.41
C PHE A 139 21.73 9.49 0.33
N GLY A 140 20.83 8.87 -0.43
CA GLY A 140 19.91 9.60 -1.30
C GLY A 140 18.56 9.72 -0.61
N LEU A 141 17.94 10.87 -0.76
CA LEU A 141 16.59 11.12 -0.26
C LEU A 141 15.79 11.81 -1.36
N ALA A 142 14.62 11.26 -1.65
CA ALA A 142 13.66 11.89 -2.55
C ALA A 142 12.32 12.00 -1.85
N TYR A 143 11.55 13.03 -2.17
CA TYR A 143 10.19 13.13 -1.69
C TYR A 143 9.29 13.70 -2.76
N MET A 144 8.02 13.32 -2.68
CA MET A 144 7.00 13.89 -3.57
C MET A 144 5.66 13.98 -2.85
N ASP A 145 4.87 14.95 -3.28
CA ASP A 145 3.45 15.02 -2.99
C ASP A 145 2.71 14.48 -4.20
N VAL A 146 2.06 13.32 -4.05
CA VAL A 146 1.38 12.63 -5.15
C VAL A 146 0.24 13.48 -5.71
N SER A 147 -0.40 14.30 -4.86
CA SER A 147 -1.54 15.12 -5.28
C SER A 147 -1.14 16.35 -6.10
N THR A 148 0.02 16.95 -5.80
CA THR A 148 0.49 18.18 -6.47
C THR A 148 1.53 17.92 -7.53
N GLY A 149 2.22 16.78 -7.45
CA GLY A 149 3.37 16.47 -8.30
C GLY A 149 4.66 17.14 -7.87
N GLU A 150 4.66 17.85 -6.74
CA GLU A 150 5.88 18.43 -6.18
C GLU A 150 6.89 17.31 -5.89
N PHE A 151 8.13 17.50 -6.36
CA PHE A 151 9.14 16.45 -6.34
C PHE A 151 10.52 17.02 -6.10
N PHE A 152 11.30 16.36 -5.24
CA PHE A 152 12.66 16.81 -4.90
C PHE A 152 13.54 15.59 -4.60
N ALA A 153 14.82 15.70 -4.95
CA ALA A 153 15.83 14.69 -4.61
C ALA A 153 17.13 15.36 -4.18
N THR A 154 17.82 14.76 -3.21
CA THR A 154 19.07 15.29 -2.68
C THR A 154 19.95 14.15 -2.18
N GLU A 155 21.22 14.45 -1.89
CA GLU A 155 22.14 13.56 -1.19
C GLU A 155 22.41 14.10 0.21
N LEU A 156 22.57 13.20 1.17
CA LEU A 156 22.83 13.51 2.57
C LEU A 156 24.02 12.69 3.07
N ASP A 157 24.73 13.22 4.06
CA ASP A 157 26.00 12.64 4.52
C ASP A 157 25.81 11.47 5.49
N ASP A 158 24.72 11.47 6.25
CA ASP A 158 24.52 10.48 7.30
C ASP A 158 23.04 10.19 7.56
N PHE A 159 22.79 9.11 8.28
CA PHE A 159 21.42 8.66 8.59
C PHE A 159 20.70 9.64 9.52
N SER A 160 21.42 10.31 10.40
CA SER A 160 20.83 11.31 11.29
C SER A 160 20.20 12.46 10.49
N SER A 161 20.89 12.91 9.44
CA SER A 161 20.37 13.95 8.53
C SER A 161 19.14 13.45 7.77
N VAL A 162 19.13 12.20 7.35
CA VAL A 162 17.96 11.57 6.71
C VAL A 162 16.75 11.63 7.66
N CYS A 163 16.94 11.20 8.90
CA CYS A 163 15.87 11.22 9.90
C CYS A 163 15.33 12.64 10.17
N SER A 164 16.22 13.61 10.26
CA SER A 164 15.85 15.02 10.46
C SER A 164 14.99 15.53 9.31
N GLU A 165 15.37 15.21 8.07
CA GLU A 165 14.63 15.64 6.90
C GLU A 165 13.25 14.98 6.85
N ILE A 166 13.15 13.68 7.15
CA ILE A 166 11.87 12.96 7.20
C ILE A 166 10.92 13.61 8.22
N GLN A 167 11.46 13.97 9.40
CA GLN A 167 10.67 14.64 10.43
C GLN A 167 10.21 16.03 10.00
N ASN A 168 11.08 16.80 9.35
CA ASN A 168 10.73 18.13 8.84
C ASN A 168 9.60 18.05 7.80
N LEU A 169 9.62 17.01 6.98
CA LEU A 169 8.60 16.78 5.95
C LEU A 169 7.30 16.23 6.55
N LYS A 170 7.31 15.80 7.80
CA LYS A 170 6.16 15.16 8.48
C LYS A 170 5.66 13.96 7.70
N ALA A 171 6.60 13.22 7.10
CA ALA A 171 6.26 12.03 6.33
C ALA A 171 5.66 10.94 7.22
N ARG A 172 4.74 10.18 6.67
CA ARG A 172 4.08 9.07 7.36
C ARG A 172 4.52 7.73 6.83
N GLU A 173 5.20 7.74 5.69
CA GLU A 173 5.67 6.53 5.03
C GLU A 173 7.05 6.80 4.42
N VAL A 174 7.95 5.80 4.52
CA VAL A 174 9.25 5.85 3.88
C VAL A 174 9.45 4.61 3.01
N VAL A 175 9.87 4.83 1.77
CA VAL A 175 10.19 3.78 0.80
C VAL A 175 11.69 3.56 0.85
N VAL A 176 12.12 2.35 1.21
CA VAL A 176 13.54 2.03 1.38
C VAL A 176 14.04 1.26 0.16
N GLY A 177 15.07 1.79 -0.47
CA GLY A 177 15.65 1.24 -1.70
C GLY A 177 16.93 0.41 -1.49
N TYR A 178 17.27 0.08 -0.26
CA TYR A 178 18.49 -0.67 0.08
C TYR A 178 18.24 -1.55 1.30
N ASP A 179 19.19 -2.41 1.62
CA ASP A 179 19.11 -3.28 2.80
C ASP A 179 19.34 -2.45 4.07
N LEU A 180 18.24 -2.20 4.77
CA LEU A 180 18.23 -1.33 5.96
C LEU A 180 18.73 -2.12 7.18
N PRO A 181 19.75 -1.61 7.90
CA PRO A 181 20.17 -2.22 9.16
C PRO A 181 19.02 -2.23 10.17
N GLU A 182 18.95 -3.28 10.99
CA GLU A 182 17.88 -3.43 11.99
C GLU A 182 17.78 -2.24 12.93
N ALA A 183 18.93 -1.70 13.36
CA ALA A 183 18.95 -0.51 14.23
C ALA A 183 18.29 0.69 13.57
N ASP A 184 18.55 0.90 12.27
CA ASP A 184 17.97 2.01 11.52
C ASP A 184 16.47 1.78 11.28
N GLU A 185 16.08 0.52 11.04
CA GLU A 185 14.66 0.16 10.92
C GLU A 185 13.90 0.50 12.19
N GLN A 186 14.46 0.18 13.37
CA GLN A 186 13.84 0.50 14.65
C GLN A 186 13.66 2.02 14.82
N VAL A 187 14.62 2.81 14.38
CA VAL A 187 14.50 4.28 14.43
C VAL A 187 13.33 4.74 13.57
N LEU A 188 13.26 4.29 12.32
CA LEU A 188 12.20 4.71 11.40
C LEU A 188 10.82 4.27 11.86
N VAL A 189 10.67 3.03 12.27
CA VAL A 189 9.37 2.45 12.63
C VAL A 189 8.95 2.85 14.04
N LYS A 190 9.83 2.70 15.03
CA LYS A 190 9.47 2.89 16.44
C LYS A 190 9.61 4.33 16.91
N GLN A 191 10.68 5.02 16.54
CA GLN A 191 10.92 6.38 17.00
C GLN A 191 10.21 7.42 16.11
N LEU A 192 10.24 7.25 14.79
CA LEU A 192 9.62 8.18 13.86
C LEU A 192 8.19 7.78 13.47
N ASN A 193 7.74 6.62 13.90
CA ASN A 193 6.38 6.12 13.67
C ASN A 193 6.01 6.09 12.18
N LEU A 194 6.91 5.61 11.35
CA LEU A 194 6.72 5.54 9.90
C LEU A 194 6.25 4.15 9.48
N LEU A 195 5.40 4.12 8.46
CA LEU A 195 5.19 2.91 7.68
C LEU A 195 6.40 2.72 6.78
N LEU A 196 6.98 1.54 6.82
CA LEU A 196 8.16 1.21 6.03
C LEU A 196 7.75 0.36 4.83
N SER A 197 8.13 0.82 3.64
CA SER A 197 7.87 0.13 2.37
C SER A 197 9.19 -0.09 1.66
N LYS A 198 9.24 -1.06 0.75
CA LYS A 198 10.46 -1.40 0.01
C LYS A 198 10.24 -1.24 -1.48
N GLU A 199 11.25 -0.73 -2.16
CA GLU A 199 11.29 -0.66 -3.61
C GLU A 199 12.73 -0.71 -4.08
N THR A 200 13.08 -1.72 -4.86
CA THR A 200 14.44 -1.89 -5.38
C THR A 200 14.56 -1.59 -6.88
N GLU A 201 13.43 -1.53 -7.58
CA GLU A 201 13.41 -1.24 -9.01
C GLU A 201 13.33 0.25 -9.27
N VAL A 202 13.96 0.71 -10.34
CA VAL A 202 14.01 2.10 -10.77
C VAL A 202 13.05 2.28 -11.94
N TYR A 203 12.22 3.32 -11.87
CA TYR A 203 11.33 3.69 -12.96
C TYR A 203 12.15 4.18 -14.17
N ASP A 204 11.87 3.66 -15.36
CA ASP A 204 12.70 3.85 -16.54
C ASP A 204 12.75 5.30 -17.06
N ASP A 205 11.71 6.09 -16.79
CA ASP A 205 11.60 7.47 -17.30
C ASP A 205 12.05 8.53 -16.30
N VAL A 206 12.88 8.15 -15.32
CA VAL A 206 13.35 9.08 -14.28
C VAL A 206 14.10 10.29 -14.85
N HIS A 207 14.75 10.15 -16.00
CA HIS A 207 15.47 11.23 -16.68
C HIS A 207 14.56 12.36 -17.14
N LEU A 208 13.24 12.15 -17.20
CA LEU A 208 12.28 13.21 -17.52
C LEU A 208 12.13 14.23 -16.39
N ILE A 209 12.60 13.92 -15.19
CA ILE A 209 12.44 14.79 -14.02
C ILE A 209 13.47 15.90 -14.03
N ASP A 210 14.77 15.54 -14.13
CA ASP A 210 15.87 16.50 -14.13
C ASP A 210 17.15 15.78 -14.57
N THR A 211 17.83 16.33 -15.57
CA THR A 211 19.10 15.79 -16.08
C THR A 211 20.30 16.17 -15.22
N SER A 212 20.13 17.09 -14.24
CA SER A 212 21.21 17.53 -13.35
C SER A 212 21.39 16.66 -12.11
N LEU A 213 20.55 15.63 -11.93
CA LEU A 213 20.63 14.76 -10.76
C LEU A 213 21.90 13.91 -10.77
N THR A 214 22.46 13.68 -9.59
CA THR A 214 23.54 12.70 -9.42
C THR A 214 22.99 11.29 -9.62
N ASP A 215 23.89 10.30 -9.76
CA ASP A 215 23.48 8.90 -9.91
C ASP A 215 22.65 8.41 -8.71
N LEU A 216 23.05 8.79 -7.49
CA LEU A 216 22.33 8.42 -6.28
C LEU A 216 20.97 9.12 -6.21
N GLU A 217 20.91 10.39 -6.54
CA GLU A 217 19.65 11.15 -6.63
C GLU A 217 18.71 10.54 -7.66
N SER A 218 19.22 10.17 -8.83
CA SER A 218 18.45 9.51 -9.88
C SER A 218 17.93 8.15 -9.44
N SER A 219 18.75 7.38 -8.73
CA SER A 219 18.36 6.07 -8.20
C SER A 219 17.23 6.19 -7.20
N VAL A 220 17.34 7.05 -6.21
CA VAL A 220 16.31 7.21 -5.19
C VAL A 220 15.03 7.81 -5.77
N ALA A 221 15.16 8.77 -6.69
CA ALA A 221 14.01 9.34 -7.40
C ALA A 221 13.29 8.26 -8.23
N GLY A 222 14.05 7.42 -8.94
CA GLY A 222 13.48 6.34 -9.73
C GLY A 222 12.79 5.28 -8.89
N LYS A 223 13.31 4.95 -7.72
CA LYS A 223 12.67 4.02 -6.78
C LYS A 223 11.37 4.60 -6.21
N LEU A 224 11.36 5.88 -5.88
CA LEU A 224 10.15 6.56 -5.42
C LEU A 224 9.06 6.53 -6.50
N LEU A 225 9.39 6.86 -7.72
CA LEU A 225 8.45 6.84 -8.85
C LEU A 225 7.96 5.43 -9.16
N GLN A 226 8.83 4.43 -9.09
CA GLN A 226 8.44 3.04 -9.32
C GLN A 226 7.43 2.59 -8.26
N TYR A 227 7.64 2.96 -7.02
CA TYR A 227 6.71 2.65 -5.94
C TYR A 227 5.33 3.29 -6.17
N VAL A 228 5.30 4.57 -6.51
CA VAL A 228 4.05 5.28 -6.81
C VAL A 228 3.35 4.65 -8.02
N HIS A 229 4.10 4.38 -9.08
CA HIS A 229 3.58 3.74 -10.29
C HIS A 229 2.96 2.37 -9.97
N ARG A 230 3.67 1.55 -9.21
CA ARG A 230 3.22 0.21 -8.85
C ARG A 230 1.95 0.22 -8.00
N THR A 231 1.79 1.21 -7.11
CA THR A 231 0.61 1.31 -6.26
C THR A 231 -0.61 1.92 -6.96
N GLN A 232 -0.40 2.73 -8.02
CA GLN A 232 -1.45 3.51 -8.68
C GLN A 232 -1.76 3.04 -10.11
N MET A 233 -0.85 2.30 -10.73
CA MET A 233 -0.87 2.01 -12.17
C MET A 233 -2.13 1.32 -12.68
N ARG A 234 -2.69 0.38 -11.90
CA ARG A 234 -3.82 -0.43 -12.36
C ARG A 234 -5.13 0.34 -12.44
N GLU A 235 -5.22 1.44 -11.73
CA GLU A 235 -6.36 2.35 -11.83
C GLU A 235 -6.49 2.90 -13.25
N LEU A 236 -5.36 3.28 -13.85
CA LEU A 236 -5.33 3.81 -15.22
C LEU A 236 -5.67 2.74 -16.27
N SER A 237 -5.17 1.53 -16.11
CA SER A 237 -5.47 0.44 -17.03
C SER A 237 -6.93 -0.01 -16.96
N HIS A 238 -7.56 0.16 -15.80
CA HIS A 238 -8.97 -0.18 -15.58
C HIS A 238 -9.92 0.78 -16.33
N LEU A 239 -9.49 1.99 -16.58
CA LEU A 239 -10.29 3.02 -17.25
C LEU A 239 -10.30 2.86 -18.79
N GLN A 240 -9.51 1.95 -19.32
CA GLN A 240 -9.49 1.60 -20.73
C GLN A 240 -10.48 0.46 -21.01
#